data_d3d9be06c41be86bf159adeaf502ce95
#
_entry.id   d3d9be06c41be86bf159adeaf502ce95
#
_cell.length_a   1.000
_cell.length_b   1.000
_cell.length_c   1.000
_cell.angle_alpha   90.00
_cell.angle_beta   90.00
_cell.angle_gamma   90.00
#
_symmetry.space_group_name_H-M   'P 1'
#
loop_
_entity.id
_entity.type
_entity.pdbx_description
1 polymer ?
#
loop_
_entity_poly.entity_id
_entity_poly.type
_entity_poly.pdbx_seq_one_letter_code
_entity_poly.pdbx_strand_id
1 'polypeptide(L)'
;MRRWWALVAGAAVALAMGGCGNPAGVDGDLTNAWPAFAKAQTPTPVVGACYPQEYDPTWYGDFDSAVDCRSASHRTETVFVGTITGADADRSGPPLAGSAARKAAYARCQQAANDYLGGDWQSGKLDLGLVLPDDKAWTGGARWYRCDVIHFQDSDYNTVATSGSVKDGLRDARPLAVTCLIVSDDGKNSDTKTDDAACDKPHNGEYAGLYRAPDGAWPADQDARRKLANNGCESIVAHFLGYPGDQAISNYLGWMAQGFNEDQWNLGDRAERCFVLAFNGKSVNGARIVGSVKGLRGGAPKKA
;
A
#
# COMPACT_ATOMS: atom_id res chain seq x y z
N MET A 1 -9.88 21.66 -92.96
CA MET A 1 -10.23 22.35 -91.72
C MET A 1 -10.27 21.39 -90.45
N ARG A 2 -9.31 20.44 -90.35
CA ARG A 2 -9.35 19.42 -89.22
C ARG A 2 -8.06 19.34 -88.42
N ARG A 3 -7.09 20.19 -88.64
CA ARG A 3 -5.75 20.15 -87.97
C ARG A 3 -5.47 21.26 -86.93
N TRP A 4 -6.35 22.22 -86.82
CA TRP A 4 -6.13 23.38 -85.94
C TRP A 4 -6.79 23.19 -84.52
N TRP A 5 -7.72 22.25 -84.35
CA TRP A 5 -8.38 22.01 -83.05
C TRP A 5 -7.56 21.14 -82.09
N ALA A 6 -6.55 20.45 -82.61
CA ALA A 6 -5.74 19.54 -81.76
C ALA A 6 -4.65 20.31 -80.98
N LEU A 7 -4.26 21.54 -81.41
CA LEU A 7 -3.24 22.33 -80.72
C LEU A 7 -3.80 23.20 -79.59
N VAL A 8 -5.07 23.52 -79.57
CA VAL A 8 -5.71 24.32 -78.53
C VAL A 8 -6.05 23.49 -77.31
N ALA A 9 -6.41 22.19 -77.52
CA ALA A 9 -6.67 21.27 -76.42
C ALA A 9 -5.42 20.85 -75.65
N GLY A 10 -4.23 20.84 -76.30
CA GLY A 10 -2.95 20.51 -75.63
C GLY A 10 -2.44 21.59 -74.67
N ALA A 11 -2.70 22.88 -75.04
CA ALA A 11 -2.25 24.02 -74.24
C ALA A 11 -3.10 24.21 -72.94
N ALA A 12 -4.38 23.85 -72.97
CA ALA A 12 -5.23 23.98 -71.81
C ALA A 12 -4.97 22.88 -70.73
N VAL A 13 -4.48 21.69 -71.13
CA VAL A 13 -4.12 20.60 -70.18
C VAL A 13 -2.75 20.87 -69.53
N ALA A 14 -1.84 21.54 -70.19
CA ALA A 14 -0.54 21.89 -69.64
C ALA A 14 -0.59 22.99 -68.54
N LEU A 15 -1.62 23.83 -68.56
CA LEU A 15 -1.86 24.88 -67.56
C LEU A 15 -2.56 24.37 -66.29
N ALA A 16 -3.19 23.22 -66.37
CA ALA A 16 -3.88 22.64 -65.19
C ALA A 16 -2.98 21.76 -64.29
N MET A 17 -1.75 21.41 -64.72
CA MET A 17 -0.81 20.63 -63.92
C MET A 17 0.28 21.47 -63.23
N GLY A 18 0.26 22.78 -63.38
CA GLY A 18 1.22 23.70 -62.73
C GLY A 18 0.77 24.26 -61.37
N GLY A 19 -0.34 23.77 -60.80
CA GLY A 19 -0.99 24.39 -59.65
C GLY A 19 -0.68 23.82 -58.26
N CYS A 20 0.35 23.00 -58.10
CA CYS A 20 0.76 22.48 -56.78
C CYS A 20 2.07 23.07 -56.28
N GLY A 21 2.40 24.29 -56.65
CA GLY A 21 3.50 25.00 -56.02
C GLY A 21 2.99 25.88 -54.89
N ASN A 22 3.73 25.97 -53.82
CA ASN A 22 3.42 26.91 -52.74
C ASN A 22 3.37 28.33 -53.32
N PRO A 23 2.40 29.17 -52.91
CA PRO A 23 2.40 30.59 -53.27
C PRO A 23 3.74 31.26 -52.94
N ALA A 24 4.12 32.28 -53.69
CA ALA A 24 5.35 33.03 -53.44
C ALA A 24 5.33 33.59 -52.01
N GLY A 25 6.34 33.24 -51.22
CA GLY A 25 6.47 33.64 -49.81
C GLY A 25 5.90 32.62 -48.80
N VAL A 26 5.42 31.47 -49.29
CA VAL A 26 5.00 30.36 -48.41
C VAL A 26 5.94 29.18 -48.67
N ASP A 27 6.68 28.74 -47.65
CA ASP A 27 7.63 27.62 -47.73
C ASP A 27 6.98 26.25 -47.60
N GLY A 28 5.70 26.22 -47.34
CA GLY A 28 4.93 24.97 -47.13
C GLY A 28 5.02 24.40 -45.75
N ASP A 29 5.77 25.01 -44.85
CA ASP A 29 5.83 24.60 -43.45
C ASP A 29 4.82 25.41 -42.62
N LEU A 30 3.75 24.77 -42.23
CA LEU A 30 2.69 25.37 -41.41
C LEU A 30 3.08 25.61 -39.96
N THR A 31 4.26 25.14 -39.53
CA THR A 31 4.72 25.17 -38.13
C THR A 31 5.80 26.21 -37.85
N ASN A 32 6.33 26.92 -38.87
CA ASN A 32 7.45 27.86 -38.77
C ASN A 32 7.29 28.95 -37.70
N ALA A 33 6.09 29.38 -37.41
CA ALA A 33 5.82 30.42 -36.43
C ALA A 33 5.26 29.85 -35.10
N TRP A 34 5.19 28.53 -34.96
CA TRP A 34 4.69 27.95 -33.74
C TRP A 34 5.75 28.00 -32.63
N PRO A 35 5.41 28.46 -31.43
CA PRO A 35 6.32 28.36 -30.32
C PRO A 35 6.62 26.87 -30.05
N ALA A 36 7.86 26.57 -29.68
CA ALA A 36 8.22 25.22 -29.28
C ALA A 36 7.26 24.78 -28.16
N PHE A 37 6.62 23.66 -28.35
CA PHE A 37 5.81 23.07 -27.28
C PHE A 37 6.69 22.85 -26.05
N ALA A 38 6.16 23.18 -24.88
CA ALA A 38 6.80 22.80 -23.64
C ALA A 38 7.02 21.26 -23.63
N LYS A 39 8.18 20.82 -23.16
CA LYS A 39 8.43 19.39 -22.98
C LYS A 39 7.28 18.81 -22.16
N ALA A 40 6.66 17.74 -22.68
CA ALA A 40 5.69 16.98 -21.91
C ALA A 40 6.35 16.54 -20.59
N GLN A 41 5.72 16.88 -19.48
CA GLN A 41 6.15 16.42 -18.16
C GLN A 41 5.14 15.38 -17.70
N THR A 42 5.64 14.24 -17.27
CA THR A 42 4.78 13.24 -16.61
C THR A 42 4.38 13.76 -15.24
N PRO A 43 3.08 13.70 -14.87
CA PRO A 43 2.64 14.04 -13.54
C PRO A 43 3.43 13.25 -12.49
N THR A 44 3.79 13.91 -11.40
CA THR A 44 4.52 13.29 -10.28
C THR A 44 3.65 13.38 -9.03
N PRO A 45 3.50 12.28 -8.25
CA PRO A 45 2.79 12.29 -6.99
C PRO A 45 3.37 13.30 -6.00
N VAL A 46 2.56 13.72 -5.05
CA VAL A 46 2.96 14.68 -4.00
C VAL A 46 2.78 14.03 -2.63
N VAL A 47 3.79 14.18 -1.76
CA VAL A 47 3.71 13.75 -0.37
C VAL A 47 2.63 14.54 0.37
N GLY A 48 1.81 13.86 1.17
CA GLY A 48 0.67 14.45 1.87
C GLY A 48 -0.59 14.58 1.02
N ALA A 49 -0.60 14.03 -0.20
CA ALA A 49 -1.82 13.91 -0.99
C ALA A 49 -2.71 12.81 -0.44
N CYS A 50 -4.00 13.09 -0.28
CA CYS A 50 -5.01 12.16 0.18
C CYS A 50 -5.96 11.78 -0.94
N TYR A 51 -6.39 10.51 -0.98
CA TYR A 51 -7.25 9.97 -2.03
C TYR A 51 -8.50 9.32 -1.43
N PRO A 52 -9.70 9.65 -1.93
CA PRO A 52 -10.95 9.09 -1.42
C PRO A 52 -11.22 7.66 -1.87
N GLN A 53 -10.55 7.22 -2.95
CA GLN A 53 -10.71 5.89 -3.52
C GLN A 53 -10.03 4.83 -2.64
N GLU A 54 -10.46 3.59 -2.79
CA GLU A 54 -9.77 2.44 -2.22
C GLU A 54 -8.39 2.27 -2.86
N TYR A 55 -7.44 1.78 -2.07
CA TYR A 55 -6.11 1.53 -2.57
C TYR A 55 -6.12 0.44 -3.66
N ASP A 56 -5.52 0.76 -4.79
CA ASP A 56 -5.23 -0.19 -5.86
C ASP A 56 -3.78 0.02 -6.32
N PRO A 57 -2.90 -0.99 -6.21
CA PRO A 57 -1.50 -0.88 -6.61
C PRO A 57 -1.32 -0.68 -8.12
N THR A 58 -2.36 -0.88 -8.92
CA THR A 58 -2.37 -0.66 -10.35
C THR A 58 -2.90 0.73 -10.72
N TRP A 59 -3.41 1.47 -9.76
CA TRP A 59 -4.08 2.74 -10.00
C TRP A 59 -3.11 3.92 -9.83
N TYR A 60 -2.52 4.36 -10.91
CA TYR A 60 -1.52 5.41 -11.00
C TYR A 60 -2.03 6.68 -11.68
N GLY A 61 -3.29 6.70 -12.11
CA GLY A 61 -3.86 7.79 -12.90
C GLY A 61 -4.52 8.91 -12.11
N ASP A 62 -4.57 8.83 -10.78
CA ASP A 62 -5.47 9.64 -9.96
C ASP A 62 -4.83 10.86 -9.31
N PHE A 63 -3.81 11.44 -9.94
CA PHE A 63 -3.23 12.68 -9.42
C PHE A 63 -4.25 13.82 -9.32
N ASP A 64 -5.27 13.82 -10.19
CA ASP A 64 -6.31 14.84 -10.24
C ASP A 64 -7.42 14.63 -9.21
N SER A 65 -7.47 13.48 -8.54
CA SER A 65 -8.49 13.15 -7.53
C SER A 65 -8.03 13.37 -6.10
N ALA A 66 -6.83 13.90 -5.90
CA ALA A 66 -6.35 14.24 -4.57
C ALA A 66 -7.26 15.27 -3.89
N VAL A 67 -7.57 15.02 -2.61
CA VAL A 67 -8.39 15.88 -1.78
C VAL A 67 -7.59 16.47 -0.63
N ASP A 68 -8.09 17.56 -0.02
CA ASP A 68 -7.51 18.05 1.23
C ASP A 68 -7.82 17.05 2.35
N CYS A 69 -6.80 16.45 2.92
CA CYS A 69 -6.92 15.47 4.00
C CYS A 69 -7.72 15.95 5.20
N ARG A 70 -7.70 17.27 5.47
CA ARG A 70 -8.39 17.86 6.62
C ARG A 70 -9.86 18.11 6.38
N SER A 71 -10.25 18.37 5.15
CA SER A 71 -11.61 18.81 4.78
C SER A 71 -12.46 17.70 4.18
N ALA A 72 -11.86 16.59 3.71
CA ALA A 72 -12.55 15.53 3.03
C ALA A 72 -12.18 14.15 3.58
N SER A 73 -13.15 13.24 3.50
CA SER A 73 -12.93 11.82 3.81
C SER A 73 -12.05 11.18 2.74
N HIS A 74 -11.03 10.45 3.16
CA HIS A 74 -10.10 9.73 2.28
C HIS A 74 -9.75 8.36 2.87
N ARG A 75 -9.19 7.48 2.04
CA ARG A 75 -8.82 6.10 2.42
C ARG A 75 -7.33 5.87 2.39
N THR A 76 -6.61 6.66 1.58
CA THR A 76 -5.15 6.56 1.43
C THR A 76 -4.50 7.93 1.53
N GLU A 77 -3.27 7.95 2.05
CA GLU A 77 -2.43 9.15 2.09
C GLU A 77 -1.02 8.79 1.61
N THR A 78 -0.50 9.56 0.64
CA THR A 78 0.88 9.41 0.16
C THR A 78 1.86 9.94 1.19
N VAL A 79 2.68 9.06 1.75
CA VAL A 79 3.66 9.42 2.80
C VAL A 79 5.07 9.63 2.25
N PHE A 80 5.34 9.12 1.04
CA PHE A 80 6.64 9.29 0.40
C PHE A 80 6.53 9.16 -1.12
N VAL A 81 7.39 9.89 -1.82
CA VAL A 81 7.61 9.76 -3.27
C VAL A 81 9.10 9.60 -3.52
N GLY A 82 9.48 8.52 -4.15
CA GLY A 82 10.86 8.24 -4.54
C GLY A 82 11.02 8.12 -6.04
N THR A 83 12.24 7.82 -6.48
CA THR A 83 12.58 7.67 -7.89
C THR A 83 13.35 6.38 -8.12
N ILE A 84 12.96 5.60 -9.12
CA ILE A 84 13.73 4.47 -9.62
C ILE A 84 14.92 5.03 -10.40
N THR A 85 16.12 4.54 -10.11
CA THR A 85 17.39 5.06 -10.68
C THR A 85 18.26 3.92 -11.22
N GLY A 86 19.34 4.29 -11.92
CA GLY A 86 20.30 3.34 -12.47
C GLY A 86 19.71 2.44 -13.56
N ALA A 87 20.22 1.24 -13.70
CA ALA A 87 19.83 0.31 -14.76
C ALA A 87 18.34 -0.08 -14.74
N ASP A 88 17.69 -0.02 -13.57
CA ASP A 88 16.25 -0.29 -13.47
C ASP A 88 15.40 0.87 -14.05
N ALA A 89 15.92 2.11 -14.08
CA ALA A 89 15.27 3.24 -14.73
C ALA A 89 15.35 3.18 -16.26
N ASP A 90 16.35 2.48 -16.79
CA ASP A 90 16.59 2.35 -18.24
C ASP A 90 15.76 1.22 -18.89
N ARG A 91 15.00 0.49 -18.09
CA ARG A 91 14.14 -0.62 -18.57
C ARG A 91 13.00 -0.06 -19.45
N SER A 92 12.47 -0.92 -20.33
CA SER A 92 11.32 -0.61 -21.18
C SER A 92 9.99 -0.51 -20.43
N GLY A 93 9.91 -1.01 -19.19
CA GLY A 93 8.73 -0.96 -18.32
C GLY A 93 9.12 -0.88 -16.84
N PRO A 94 8.16 -0.60 -15.94
CA PRO A 94 8.42 -0.49 -14.52
C PRO A 94 8.98 -1.79 -13.92
N PRO A 95 9.64 -1.72 -12.75
CA PRO A 95 10.17 -2.89 -12.07
C PRO A 95 9.08 -3.94 -11.82
N LEU A 96 9.37 -5.19 -12.21
CA LEU A 96 8.45 -6.31 -12.05
C LEU A 96 8.26 -6.71 -10.58
N ALA A 97 7.15 -7.38 -10.27
CA ALA A 97 6.92 -7.98 -8.96
C ALA A 97 8.11 -8.88 -8.57
N GLY A 98 8.54 -8.83 -7.31
CA GLY A 98 9.66 -9.60 -6.80
C GLY A 98 11.06 -9.13 -7.22
N SER A 99 11.19 -8.11 -8.11
CA SER A 99 12.50 -7.58 -8.51
C SER A 99 13.22 -6.89 -7.35
N ALA A 100 14.55 -6.84 -7.41
CA ALA A 100 15.36 -6.16 -6.40
C ALA A 100 15.01 -4.66 -6.29
N ALA A 101 14.75 -4.00 -7.43
CA ALA A 101 14.35 -2.59 -7.46
C ALA A 101 13.02 -2.36 -6.74
N ARG A 102 12.03 -3.24 -6.92
CA ARG A 102 10.74 -3.12 -6.26
C ARG A 102 10.84 -3.38 -4.76
N LYS A 103 11.66 -4.35 -4.35
CA LYS A 103 11.98 -4.60 -2.93
C LYS A 103 12.70 -3.41 -2.29
N ALA A 104 13.67 -2.84 -2.96
CA ALA A 104 14.38 -1.66 -2.48
C ALA A 104 13.45 -0.44 -2.33
N ALA A 105 12.55 -0.22 -3.30
CA ALA A 105 11.53 0.81 -3.21
C ALA A 105 10.61 0.58 -2.01
N TYR A 106 10.13 -0.65 -1.80
CA TYR A 106 9.26 -0.97 -0.67
C TYR A 106 9.97 -0.82 0.68
N ALA A 107 11.23 -1.26 0.80
CA ALA A 107 12.02 -1.05 2.00
C ALA A 107 12.16 0.46 2.33
N ARG A 108 12.31 1.29 1.30
CA ARG A 108 12.31 2.75 1.47
C ARG A 108 10.95 3.28 1.88
N CYS A 109 9.85 2.70 1.35
CA CYS A 109 8.49 3.02 1.79
C CYS A 109 8.29 2.74 3.28
N GLN A 110 8.72 1.56 3.76
CA GLN A 110 8.59 1.18 5.17
C GLN A 110 9.30 2.21 6.09
N GLN A 111 10.54 2.57 5.76
CA GLN A 111 11.26 3.57 6.55
C GLN A 111 10.56 4.93 6.53
N ALA A 112 10.15 5.38 5.35
CA ALA A 112 9.50 6.68 5.20
C ALA A 112 8.13 6.73 5.89
N ALA A 113 7.37 5.62 5.87
CA ALA A 113 6.12 5.51 6.61
C ALA A 113 6.36 5.60 8.13
N ASN A 114 7.39 4.93 8.65
CA ASN A 114 7.75 5.04 10.06
C ASN A 114 8.10 6.48 10.47
N ASP A 115 8.90 7.16 9.64
CA ASP A 115 9.28 8.54 9.87
C ASP A 115 8.07 9.49 9.81
N TYR A 116 7.17 9.28 8.84
CA TYR A 116 5.98 10.10 8.65
C TYR A 116 4.95 9.92 9.76
N LEU A 117 4.73 8.69 10.21
CA LEU A 117 3.77 8.32 11.24
C LEU A 117 4.31 8.57 12.66
N GLY A 118 5.63 8.71 12.83
CA GLY A 118 6.28 8.86 14.11
C GLY A 118 6.39 7.58 14.92
N GLY A 119 6.33 6.41 14.28
CA GLY A 119 6.44 5.09 14.89
C GLY A 119 6.38 3.97 13.85
N ASP A 120 6.60 2.74 14.28
CA ASP A 120 6.52 1.57 13.39
C ASP A 120 5.10 1.42 12.83
N TRP A 121 4.93 1.61 11.50
CA TRP A 121 3.64 1.59 10.83
C TRP A 121 2.88 0.26 11.05
N GLN A 122 3.62 -0.84 11.18
CA GLN A 122 3.04 -2.17 11.40
C GLN A 122 2.42 -2.33 12.80
N SER A 123 2.75 -1.43 13.73
CA SER A 123 2.07 -1.35 15.04
C SER A 123 0.77 -0.54 14.99
N GLY A 124 0.43 -0.01 13.84
CA GLY A 124 -0.81 0.73 13.58
C GLY A 124 -1.88 -0.12 12.90
N LYS A 125 -3.11 0.38 12.90
CA LYS A 125 -4.23 -0.13 12.10
C LYS A 125 -4.09 0.32 10.64
N LEU A 126 -2.97 0.00 10.06
CA LEU A 126 -2.49 0.55 8.80
C LEU A 126 -1.94 -0.57 7.91
N ASP A 127 -2.01 -0.33 6.61
CA ASP A 127 -1.22 -1.04 5.61
C ASP A 127 -0.38 -0.06 4.80
N LEU A 128 0.58 -0.60 4.08
CA LEU A 128 1.53 0.17 3.28
C LEU A 128 1.55 -0.32 1.84
N GLY A 129 1.10 0.53 0.94
CA GLY A 129 1.10 0.30 -0.49
C GLY A 129 2.30 0.89 -1.19
N LEU A 130 2.78 0.19 -2.22
CA LEU A 130 3.77 0.65 -3.19
C LEU A 130 3.12 0.77 -4.56
N VAL A 131 3.05 1.97 -5.11
CA VAL A 131 2.52 2.26 -6.44
C VAL A 131 3.64 2.71 -7.37
N LEU A 132 3.67 2.13 -8.55
CA LEU A 132 4.60 2.47 -9.65
C LEU A 132 3.81 3.06 -10.82
N PRO A 133 4.46 3.84 -11.73
CA PRO A 133 3.84 4.24 -12.97
C PRO A 133 3.40 3.04 -13.81
N ASP A 134 2.36 3.21 -14.61
CA ASP A 134 2.01 2.22 -15.63
C ASP A 134 3.02 2.22 -16.79
N ASP A 135 2.87 1.27 -17.70
CA ASP A 135 3.73 1.15 -18.88
C ASP A 135 3.69 2.40 -19.76
N LYS A 136 2.55 3.08 -19.82
CA LYS A 136 2.41 4.30 -20.64
C LYS A 136 3.13 5.48 -20.00
N ALA A 137 2.92 5.69 -18.70
CA ALA A 137 3.61 6.73 -17.94
C ALA A 137 5.13 6.46 -17.90
N TRP A 138 5.53 5.18 -17.74
CA TRP A 138 6.93 4.77 -17.79
C TRP A 138 7.57 5.08 -19.15
N THR A 139 6.90 4.74 -20.26
CA THR A 139 7.32 5.06 -21.61
C THR A 139 7.39 6.59 -21.82
N GLY A 140 6.47 7.33 -21.19
CA GLY A 140 6.47 8.80 -21.16
C GLY A 140 7.56 9.42 -20.29
N GLY A 141 8.40 8.61 -19.61
CA GLY A 141 9.54 9.06 -18.82
C GLY A 141 9.30 9.11 -17.30
N ALA A 142 8.13 8.68 -16.80
CA ALA A 142 7.91 8.58 -15.36
C ALA A 142 8.84 7.53 -14.75
N ARG A 143 9.49 7.89 -13.63
CA ARG A 143 10.40 7.00 -12.88
C ARG A 143 10.14 7.05 -11.39
N TRP A 144 9.05 7.69 -10.99
CA TRP A 144 8.64 7.79 -9.59
C TRP A 144 8.10 6.46 -9.06
N TYR A 145 8.13 6.32 -7.76
CA TYR A 145 7.25 5.43 -7.02
C TYR A 145 6.68 6.19 -5.83
N ARG A 146 5.48 5.85 -5.42
CA ARG A 146 4.86 6.43 -4.24
C ARG A 146 4.54 5.35 -3.21
N CYS A 147 4.58 5.75 -1.95
CA CYS A 147 4.24 4.95 -0.81
C CYS A 147 2.98 5.51 -0.19
N ASP A 148 1.92 4.72 -0.16
CA ASP A 148 0.62 5.11 0.36
C ASP A 148 0.33 4.35 1.64
N VAL A 149 -0.13 5.06 2.67
CA VAL A 149 -0.65 4.46 3.89
C VAL A 149 -2.16 4.32 3.76
N ILE A 150 -2.67 3.15 4.12
CA ILE A 150 -4.08 2.77 4.09
C ILE A 150 -4.53 2.51 5.52
N HIS A 151 -5.70 3.05 5.92
CA HIS A 151 -6.26 2.82 7.24
C HIS A 151 -7.29 1.70 7.21
N PHE A 152 -7.14 0.68 8.07
CA PHE A 152 -8.07 -0.43 8.22
C PHE A 152 -8.94 -0.30 9.45
N GLN A 153 -10.15 -0.80 9.34
CA GLN A 153 -11.08 -0.95 10.45
C GLN A 153 -10.94 -2.31 11.14
N ASP A 154 -10.66 -3.36 10.35
CA ASP A 154 -10.73 -4.75 10.80
C ASP A 154 -9.69 -5.65 10.12
N SER A 155 -9.65 -6.91 10.51
CA SER A 155 -8.76 -7.91 9.94
C SER A 155 -9.14 -8.38 8.53
N ASP A 156 -10.34 -8.04 8.07
CA ASP A 156 -10.79 -8.37 6.70
C ASP A 156 -10.27 -7.33 5.69
N TYR A 157 -9.35 -6.46 6.13
CA TYR A 157 -8.75 -5.39 5.32
C TYR A 157 -9.76 -4.39 4.76
N ASN A 158 -10.90 -4.24 5.43
CA ASN A 158 -11.85 -3.19 5.08
C ASN A 158 -11.24 -1.83 5.39
N THR A 159 -11.05 -1.04 4.35
CA THR A 159 -10.49 0.31 4.50
C THR A 159 -11.51 1.23 5.15
N VAL A 160 -11.03 2.09 6.06
CA VAL A 160 -11.85 3.12 6.71
C VAL A 160 -11.59 4.46 6.07
N ALA A 161 -12.66 5.13 5.69
CA ALA A 161 -12.56 6.51 5.30
C ALA A 161 -12.30 7.39 6.55
N THR A 162 -11.24 8.17 6.50
CA THR A 162 -10.81 9.06 7.58
C THR A 162 -10.84 10.52 7.14
N SER A 163 -10.89 11.43 8.10
CA SER A 163 -10.62 12.85 7.91
C SER A 163 -9.41 13.24 8.76
N GLY A 164 -8.55 14.08 8.23
CA GLY A 164 -7.28 14.43 8.88
C GLY A 164 -6.12 13.57 8.38
N SER A 165 -4.92 14.12 8.38
CA SER A 165 -3.72 13.42 7.99
C SER A 165 -3.35 12.35 9.01
N VAL A 166 -2.80 11.21 8.53
CA VAL A 166 -2.21 10.16 9.38
C VAL A 166 -0.83 10.53 9.92
N LYS A 167 -0.28 11.68 9.52
CA LYS A 167 1.03 12.16 9.97
C LYS A 167 1.10 12.22 11.50
N ASP A 168 2.18 11.72 12.07
CA ASP A 168 2.43 11.61 13.51
C ASP A 168 1.39 10.75 14.27
N GLY A 169 0.53 10.00 13.57
CA GLY A 169 -0.55 9.19 14.16
C GLY A 169 -0.09 8.03 15.05
N LEU A 170 1.20 7.69 15.03
CA LEU A 170 1.83 6.73 15.94
C LEU A 170 2.78 7.37 16.95
N ARG A 171 2.82 8.71 17.02
CA ARG A 171 3.59 9.46 18.00
C ARG A 171 2.74 9.74 19.24
N ASP A 172 3.38 9.86 20.40
CA ASP A 172 2.77 10.25 21.68
C ASP A 172 1.52 9.45 22.05
N ALA A 173 0.32 10.02 21.87
CA ALA A 173 -0.96 9.38 22.17
C ALA A 173 -1.29 8.18 21.25
N ARG A 174 -0.60 8.03 20.14
CA ARG A 174 -0.71 6.91 19.19
C ARG A 174 -2.15 6.57 18.77
N PRO A 175 -2.94 7.53 18.26
CA PRO A 175 -4.36 7.29 17.94
C PRO A 175 -4.58 6.19 16.88
N LEU A 176 -3.58 5.91 16.04
CA LEU A 176 -3.64 4.87 15.00
C LEU A 176 -3.10 3.52 15.48
N ALA A 177 -2.64 3.38 16.72
CA ALA A 177 -2.07 2.13 17.20
C ALA A 177 -3.11 1.02 17.31
N VAL A 178 -2.69 -0.19 16.96
CA VAL A 178 -3.42 -1.41 17.33
C VAL A 178 -3.28 -1.59 18.85
N THR A 179 -4.41 -1.82 19.53
CA THR A 179 -4.44 -1.97 20.99
C THR A 179 -5.19 -3.23 21.41
N CYS A 180 -6.44 -3.10 21.80
CA CYS A 180 -7.28 -4.23 22.17
C CYS A 180 -8.33 -4.50 21.10
N LEU A 181 -8.76 -5.76 21.01
CA LEU A 181 -9.65 -6.25 19.95
C LEU A 181 -10.76 -7.10 20.56
N ILE A 182 -11.90 -7.14 19.87
CA ILE A 182 -12.88 -8.20 20.00
C ILE A 182 -12.64 -9.16 18.84
N VAL A 183 -12.15 -10.35 19.16
CA VAL A 183 -11.97 -11.44 18.21
C VAL A 183 -13.15 -12.38 18.31
N SER A 184 -13.72 -12.75 17.19
CA SER A 184 -14.79 -13.74 17.07
C SER A 184 -14.47 -14.73 15.95
N ASP A 185 -14.89 -15.96 16.10
CA ASP A 185 -14.82 -17.00 15.07
C ASP A 185 -16.22 -17.51 14.74
N ASP A 186 -16.41 -18.06 13.57
CA ASP A 186 -17.67 -18.65 13.12
C ASP A 186 -17.86 -20.10 13.67
N GLY A 187 -16.88 -20.62 14.39
CA GLY A 187 -16.86 -21.96 14.93
C GLY A 187 -16.74 -23.09 13.90
N LYS A 188 -16.57 -22.75 12.61
CA LYS A 188 -16.58 -23.73 11.50
C LYS A 188 -15.29 -23.75 10.68
N ASN A 189 -14.78 -22.57 10.28
CA ASN A 189 -13.74 -22.45 9.27
C ASN A 189 -12.44 -21.79 9.74
N SER A 190 -12.27 -21.56 11.03
CA SER A 190 -11.16 -20.76 11.57
C SER A 190 -11.07 -19.31 11.04
N ASP A 191 -12.09 -18.84 10.35
CA ASP A 191 -12.17 -17.44 9.94
C ASP A 191 -12.45 -16.60 11.19
N THR A 192 -11.53 -15.72 11.50
CA THR A 192 -11.64 -14.80 12.63
C THR A 192 -11.96 -13.42 12.13
N LYS A 193 -12.93 -12.77 12.75
CA LYS A 193 -13.18 -11.34 12.61
C LYS A 193 -12.60 -10.60 13.79
N THR A 194 -12.08 -9.41 13.55
CA THR A 194 -11.54 -8.55 14.59
C THR A 194 -12.16 -7.16 14.51
N ASP A 195 -12.70 -6.72 15.64
CA ASP A 195 -13.18 -5.34 15.82
C ASP A 195 -12.30 -4.63 16.85
N ASP A 196 -12.07 -3.35 16.66
CA ASP A 196 -11.35 -2.54 17.63
C ASP A 196 -12.08 -2.44 18.96
N ALA A 197 -11.34 -2.48 20.04
CA ALA A 197 -11.86 -2.25 21.39
C ALA A 197 -10.92 -1.38 22.22
N ALA A 198 -11.49 -0.55 23.09
CA ALA A 198 -10.70 0.10 24.12
C ALA A 198 -10.33 -0.92 25.20
N CYS A 199 -9.09 -0.92 25.69
CA CYS A 199 -8.61 -1.90 26.65
C CYS A 199 -9.28 -1.78 28.04
N ASP A 200 -9.90 -0.65 28.35
CA ASP A 200 -10.72 -0.47 29.56
C ASP A 200 -12.16 -0.99 29.43
N LYS A 201 -12.53 -1.51 28.26
CA LYS A 201 -13.82 -2.12 27.94
C LYS A 201 -13.68 -3.64 27.77
N PRO A 202 -14.80 -4.38 27.75
CA PRO A 202 -14.77 -5.82 27.49
C PRO A 202 -14.15 -6.14 26.12
N HIS A 203 -13.08 -6.92 26.13
CA HIS A 203 -12.35 -7.38 24.93
C HIS A 203 -11.79 -8.78 25.16
N ASN A 204 -11.23 -9.43 24.16
CA ASN A 204 -10.59 -10.72 24.28
C ASN A 204 -9.27 -10.86 23.53
N GLY A 205 -8.85 -9.83 22.81
CA GLY A 205 -7.56 -9.73 22.14
C GLY A 205 -6.79 -8.49 22.59
N GLU A 206 -5.47 -8.59 22.78
CA GLU A 206 -4.60 -7.45 23.07
C GLU A 206 -3.33 -7.56 22.26
N TYR A 207 -2.94 -6.47 21.58
CA TYR A 207 -1.71 -6.41 20.80
C TYR A 207 -0.48 -6.53 21.70
N ALA A 208 0.34 -7.54 21.44
CA ALA A 208 1.53 -7.85 22.22
C ALA A 208 2.83 -7.31 21.59
N GLY A 209 2.87 -7.18 20.28
CA GLY A 209 4.06 -6.73 19.55
C GLY A 209 4.16 -7.30 18.15
N LEU A 210 5.32 -7.10 17.53
CA LEU A 210 5.65 -7.58 16.19
C LEU A 210 6.68 -8.69 16.25
N TYR A 211 6.40 -9.78 15.56
CA TYR A 211 7.40 -10.75 15.17
C TYR A 211 7.91 -10.41 13.77
N ARG A 212 9.21 -10.49 13.54
CA ARG A 212 9.83 -10.34 12.22
C ARG A 212 10.50 -11.64 11.83
N ALA A 213 9.92 -12.31 10.84
CA ALA A 213 10.47 -13.55 10.32
C ALA A 213 11.83 -13.30 9.64
N PRO A 214 12.75 -14.27 9.65
CA PRO A 214 14.00 -14.19 8.90
C PRO A 214 13.75 -14.14 7.40
N ASP A 215 14.72 -13.60 6.66
CA ASP A 215 14.67 -13.61 5.20
C ASP A 215 14.63 -15.04 4.67
N GLY A 216 13.82 -15.23 3.64
CA GLY A 216 13.63 -16.54 3.02
C GLY A 216 12.54 -16.53 1.95
N ALA A 217 12.39 -17.65 1.26
CA ALA A 217 11.29 -17.86 0.34
C ALA A 217 9.96 -17.88 1.08
N TRP A 218 8.88 -17.53 0.36
CA TRP A 218 7.53 -17.71 0.88
C TRP A 218 7.30 -19.17 1.28
N PRO A 219 6.82 -19.47 2.50
CA PRO A 219 6.62 -20.84 2.92
C PRO A 219 5.59 -21.56 2.05
N ALA A 220 5.92 -22.77 1.58
CA ALA A 220 5.22 -23.45 0.51
C ALA A 220 3.75 -23.78 0.82
N ASP A 221 3.44 -24.07 2.09
CA ASP A 221 2.09 -24.49 2.48
C ASP A 221 1.59 -23.71 3.71
N GLN A 222 0.29 -23.82 3.97
CA GLN A 222 -0.36 -23.11 5.06
C GLN A 222 0.15 -23.55 6.44
N ASP A 223 0.53 -24.83 6.60
CA ASP A 223 1.02 -25.33 7.88
C ASP A 223 2.40 -24.75 8.20
N ALA A 224 3.28 -24.66 7.19
CA ALA A 224 4.58 -24.00 7.35
C ALA A 224 4.43 -22.52 7.71
N ARG A 225 3.52 -21.80 7.05
CA ARG A 225 3.20 -20.38 7.37
C ARG A 225 2.71 -20.22 8.80
N ARG A 226 1.71 -21.02 9.17
CA ARG A 226 1.13 -21.01 10.52
C ARG A 226 2.17 -21.35 11.59
N LYS A 227 3.03 -22.35 11.33
CA LYS A 227 4.10 -22.73 12.25
C LYS A 227 5.11 -21.61 12.45
N LEU A 228 5.51 -20.95 11.34
CA LEU A 228 6.44 -19.81 11.38
C LEU A 228 5.85 -18.66 12.22
N ALA A 229 4.62 -18.26 11.94
CA ALA A 229 3.93 -17.19 12.64
C ALA A 229 3.70 -17.52 14.13
N ASN A 230 3.21 -18.73 14.44
CA ASN A 230 2.93 -19.15 15.80
C ASN A 230 4.20 -19.19 16.64
N ASN A 231 5.27 -19.82 16.16
CA ASN A 231 6.52 -19.91 16.91
C ASN A 231 7.12 -18.52 17.19
N GLY A 232 7.00 -17.60 16.24
CA GLY A 232 7.44 -16.22 16.43
C GLY A 232 6.59 -15.46 17.44
N CYS A 233 5.27 -15.53 17.30
CA CYS A 233 4.35 -14.82 18.17
C CYS A 233 4.32 -15.38 19.60
N GLU A 234 4.55 -16.68 19.80
CA GLU A 234 4.61 -17.28 21.12
C GLU A 234 5.63 -16.57 22.01
N SER A 235 6.83 -16.34 21.52
CA SER A 235 7.87 -15.66 22.29
C SER A 235 7.55 -14.19 22.56
N ILE A 236 6.96 -13.48 21.59
CA ILE A 236 6.53 -12.07 21.74
C ILE A 236 5.45 -11.97 22.83
N VAL A 237 4.45 -12.85 22.77
CA VAL A 237 3.35 -12.88 23.74
C VAL A 237 3.84 -13.28 25.13
N ALA A 238 4.73 -14.27 25.24
CA ALA A 238 5.33 -14.66 26.52
C ALA A 238 6.06 -13.45 27.15
N HIS A 239 6.87 -12.75 26.38
CA HIS A 239 7.56 -11.55 26.84
C HIS A 239 6.58 -10.44 27.28
N PHE A 240 5.53 -10.19 26.50
CA PHE A 240 4.48 -9.21 26.83
C PHE A 240 3.79 -9.54 28.15
N LEU A 241 3.47 -10.81 28.38
CA LEU A 241 2.88 -11.31 29.61
C LEU A 241 3.85 -11.33 30.81
N GLY A 242 5.14 -11.08 30.57
CA GLY A 242 6.17 -11.03 31.61
C GLY A 242 6.70 -12.38 32.05
N TYR A 243 6.56 -13.42 31.19
CA TYR A 243 7.21 -14.71 31.43
C TYR A 243 8.70 -14.63 31.09
N PRO A 244 9.58 -15.21 31.89
CA PRO A 244 10.99 -15.34 31.52
C PRO A 244 11.17 -16.54 30.57
N GLY A 245 11.71 -16.28 29.36
CA GLY A 245 12.09 -17.34 28.41
C GLY A 245 10.89 -18.11 27.84
N ASP A 246 11.07 -19.41 27.66
CA ASP A 246 10.12 -20.31 26.96
C ASP A 246 9.04 -20.89 27.89
N GLN A 247 8.66 -20.23 28.95
CA GLN A 247 7.62 -20.73 29.83
C GLN A 247 6.25 -20.72 29.13
N ALA A 248 5.51 -21.82 29.28
CA ALA A 248 4.19 -21.97 28.70
C ALA A 248 3.24 -20.85 29.17
N ILE A 249 2.54 -20.28 28.23
CA ILE A 249 1.49 -19.30 28.47
C ILE A 249 0.36 -19.97 29.27
N SER A 250 -0.28 -19.21 30.15
CA SER A 250 -1.28 -19.74 31.08
C SER A 250 -2.44 -20.43 30.36
N ASN A 251 -3.13 -21.37 31.08
CA ASN A 251 -4.30 -22.08 30.56
C ASN A 251 -5.51 -21.20 30.19
N TYR A 252 -5.45 -19.89 30.51
CA TYR A 252 -6.53 -18.91 30.24
C TYR A 252 -6.27 -18.04 29.01
N LEU A 253 -5.04 -18.02 28.54
CA LEU A 253 -4.59 -17.14 27.45
C LEU A 253 -3.88 -17.96 26.39
N GLY A 254 -4.02 -17.54 25.16
CA GLY A 254 -3.27 -18.00 24.01
C GLY A 254 -2.80 -16.84 23.17
N TRP A 255 -2.54 -17.09 21.89
CA TRP A 255 -2.12 -16.04 20.97
C TRP A 255 -2.71 -16.23 19.59
N MET A 256 -2.71 -15.14 18.84
CA MET A 256 -3.04 -15.08 17.42
C MET A 256 -1.93 -14.31 16.72
N ALA A 257 -1.60 -14.75 15.50
CA ALA A 257 -0.70 -14.08 14.59
C ALA A 257 -1.50 -13.54 13.40
N GLN A 258 -1.19 -12.33 12.93
CA GLN A 258 -1.86 -11.69 11.80
C GLN A 258 -0.88 -10.85 10.97
N GLY A 259 -0.77 -11.14 9.69
CA GLY A 259 0.01 -10.27 8.79
C GLY A 259 0.55 -10.93 7.53
N PHE A 260 1.22 -12.05 7.58
CA PHE A 260 1.91 -12.59 6.40
C PHE A 260 0.98 -12.83 5.21
N ASN A 261 1.24 -12.12 4.12
CA ASN A 261 0.71 -12.45 2.81
C ASN A 261 1.86 -12.54 1.79
N GLU A 262 1.61 -13.25 0.68
CA GLU A 262 2.64 -13.56 -0.29
C GLU A 262 3.15 -12.32 -1.02
N ASP A 263 2.27 -11.38 -1.35
CA ASP A 263 2.65 -10.18 -2.09
C ASP A 263 3.57 -9.28 -1.26
N GLN A 264 3.22 -9.03 -0.01
CA GLN A 264 4.06 -8.26 0.93
C GLN A 264 5.35 -9.00 1.24
N TRP A 265 5.30 -10.33 1.42
CA TRP A 265 6.50 -11.16 1.60
C TRP A 265 7.45 -11.03 0.42
N ASN A 266 6.93 -11.06 -0.80
CA ASN A 266 7.72 -10.89 -2.02
C ASN A 266 8.31 -9.47 -2.17
N LEU A 267 7.74 -8.48 -1.50
CA LEU A 267 8.30 -7.13 -1.36
C LEU A 267 9.34 -7.03 -0.23
N GLY A 268 9.48 -8.05 0.62
CA GLY A 268 10.42 -8.06 1.74
C GLY A 268 9.78 -7.74 3.09
N ASP A 269 8.46 -7.62 3.18
CA ASP A 269 7.79 -7.53 4.48
C ASP A 269 7.84 -8.89 5.19
N ARG A 270 8.26 -8.87 6.44
CA ARG A 270 8.47 -10.04 7.28
C ARG A 270 7.76 -9.90 8.63
N ALA A 271 6.92 -8.90 8.76
CA ALA A 271 6.28 -8.62 10.04
C ALA A 271 4.96 -9.37 10.20
N GLU A 272 4.74 -9.81 11.40
CA GLU A 272 3.54 -10.45 11.89
C GLU A 272 3.10 -9.76 13.17
N ARG A 273 1.85 -9.34 13.24
CA ARG A 273 1.27 -8.80 14.47
C ARG A 273 0.91 -9.92 15.40
N CYS A 274 1.38 -9.86 16.62
CA CYS A 274 1.11 -10.86 17.66
C CYS A 274 0.13 -10.31 18.67
N PHE A 275 -0.90 -11.11 18.98
CA PHE A 275 -1.94 -10.75 19.94
C PHE A 275 -2.05 -11.80 21.02
N VAL A 276 -2.22 -11.36 22.27
CA VAL A 276 -2.73 -12.22 23.33
C VAL A 276 -4.21 -12.43 23.10
N LEU A 277 -4.69 -13.66 23.26
CA LEU A 277 -6.12 -13.99 23.22
C LEU A 277 -6.59 -14.58 24.54
N ALA A 278 -7.73 -14.13 25.03
CA ALA A 278 -8.46 -14.78 26.11
C ALA A 278 -9.43 -15.82 25.54
N PHE A 279 -9.55 -16.96 26.25
CA PHE A 279 -10.43 -18.06 25.88
C PHE A 279 -11.47 -18.36 26.95
N ASN A 280 -12.63 -18.81 26.50
CA ASN A 280 -13.63 -19.47 27.31
C ASN A 280 -13.66 -20.95 26.90
N GLY A 281 -12.96 -21.78 27.66
CA GLY A 281 -12.71 -23.16 27.26
C GLY A 281 -11.80 -23.21 26.01
N LYS A 282 -12.35 -23.67 24.87
CA LYS A 282 -11.60 -23.77 23.59
C LYS A 282 -11.94 -22.66 22.58
N SER A 283 -12.86 -21.77 22.91
CA SER A 283 -13.35 -20.73 21.99
C SER A 283 -12.94 -19.33 22.46
N VAL A 284 -12.68 -18.46 21.52
CA VAL A 284 -12.53 -17.02 21.75
C VAL A 284 -13.88 -16.33 21.95
N ASN A 285 -14.97 -16.97 21.44
CA ASN A 285 -16.31 -16.44 21.56
C ASN A 285 -16.78 -16.44 23.01
N GLY A 286 -17.33 -15.31 23.46
CA GLY A 286 -17.82 -15.15 24.82
C GLY A 286 -16.73 -14.98 25.90
N ALA A 287 -15.45 -15.14 25.56
CA ALA A 287 -14.38 -14.72 26.45
C ALA A 287 -14.34 -13.17 26.48
N ARG A 288 -14.35 -12.61 27.66
CA ARG A 288 -14.21 -11.15 27.84
C ARG A 288 -13.38 -10.86 29.08
N ILE A 289 -12.41 -10.00 28.89
CA ILE A 289 -11.53 -9.47 29.93
C ILE A 289 -11.61 -7.94 29.91
N VAL A 290 -11.20 -7.30 30.97
CA VAL A 290 -11.12 -5.84 31.11
C VAL A 290 -9.73 -5.47 31.63
N GLY A 291 -9.13 -4.48 31.00
CA GLY A 291 -7.77 -4.03 31.32
C GLY A 291 -6.70 -4.83 30.61
N SER A 292 -5.49 -4.29 30.55
CA SER A 292 -4.36 -4.95 29.93
C SER A 292 -3.89 -6.16 30.70
N VAL A 293 -3.48 -7.20 29.97
CA VAL A 293 -2.83 -8.40 30.52
C VAL A 293 -1.30 -8.32 30.50
N LYS A 294 -0.73 -7.18 30.13
CA LYS A 294 0.70 -6.97 30.12
C LYS A 294 1.31 -7.21 31.52
N GLY A 295 2.32 -8.06 31.57
CA GLY A 295 3.01 -8.39 32.84
C GLY A 295 2.22 -9.28 33.80
N LEU A 296 1.14 -9.94 33.37
CA LEU A 296 0.25 -10.75 34.21
C LEU A 296 0.92 -11.97 34.85
N ARG A 297 2.00 -12.50 34.26
CA ARG A 297 2.84 -13.59 34.78
C ARG A 297 2.07 -14.82 35.25
N GLY A 298 1.10 -15.29 34.46
CA GLY A 298 0.30 -16.49 34.78
C GLY A 298 -0.85 -16.27 35.75
N GLY A 299 -1.07 -15.06 36.21
CA GLY A 299 -2.29 -14.70 36.92
C GLY A 299 -3.54 -14.86 36.02
N ALA A 300 -4.71 -14.97 36.63
CA ALA A 300 -5.95 -14.95 35.88
C ALA A 300 -6.28 -13.52 35.43
N PRO A 301 -6.65 -13.31 34.14
CA PRO A 301 -7.10 -12.02 33.71
C PRO A 301 -8.38 -11.59 34.39
N LYS A 302 -8.57 -10.28 34.56
CA LYS A 302 -9.81 -9.75 35.14
C LYS A 302 -10.94 -9.96 34.13
N LYS A 303 -11.92 -10.79 34.51
CA LYS A 303 -13.13 -11.02 33.69
C LYS A 303 -14.00 -9.76 33.62
N ALA A 304 -14.61 -9.53 32.45
CA ALA A 304 -15.59 -8.48 32.26
C ALA A 304 -16.93 -8.78 32.88
#